data_af892c3117a87c6ab1465ef8721faf29
#
_entry.id   af892c3117a87c6ab1465ef8721faf29
#
_cell.length_a   1.000
_cell.length_b   1.000
_cell.length_c   1.000
_cell.angle_alpha   90.00
_cell.angle_beta   90.00
_cell.angle_gamma   90.00
#
_symmetry.space_group_name_H-M   'P 1'
#
loop_
_entity.id
_entity.type
_entity.pdbx_description
1 polymer ?
#
loop_
_entity_poly.entity_id
_entity_poly.type
_entity_poly.pdbx_seq_one_letter_code
_entity_poly.pdbx_strand_id
1 'polypeptide(L)'
;MHGLMMNSPLLISSIAEHAEKFHGDREIVSVTADNPRHRCTFRDAMGRSKQLANALDKLGLKHGDRVATIAWNDYRHLEVYYGVSGAGYVCHTINPRLFPEQLVFIINHAEDRWIFTDVMFVPLLEKMLPQIAAVEGFVVMTDEAHMPDTSLPNAVCYETLIGTESSDYAWPQLDERTASALCYTSGTTGDPKGVLYDHRSTVLHAYAAPAPDIMFATTFAEMGTRAERGRRSWRE
;
A
#
# COMPACT_ATOMS: atom_id res chain seq x y z
N MET A 1 11.29 23.61 29.41
CA MET A 1 10.76 22.46 30.19
C MET A 1 9.92 21.63 29.22
N HIS A 2 10.18 20.34 29.09
CA HIS A 2 9.36 19.42 28.24
C HIS A 2 8.25 18.81 29.13
N GLY A 3 7.11 18.50 28.51
CA GLY A 3 6.07 17.71 29.18
C GLY A 3 6.55 16.29 29.47
N LEU A 4 6.01 15.65 30.48
CA LEU A 4 6.37 14.29 30.90
C LEU A 4 5.45 13.23 30.29
N MET A 5 4.97 13.49 29.08
CA MET A 5 4.12 12.57 28.32
C MET A 5 4.97 11.64 27.45
N MET A 6 4.33 10.59 27.00
CA MET A 6 4.90 9.60 26.09
C MET A 6 5.45 10.27 24.81
N ASN A 7 6.68 9.94 24.45
CA ASN A 7 7.35 10.43 23.24
C ASN A 7 7.40 9.31 22.20
N SER A 8 6.24 8.97 21.63
CA SER A 8 6.14 7.97 20.57
C SER A 8 6.00 8.64 19.22
N PRO A 9 6.80 8.25 18.21
CA PRO A 9 6.69 8.81 16.88
C PRO A 9 5.36 8.39 16.20
N LEU A 10 4.82 9.27 15.37
CA LEU A 10 3.61 9.02 14.59
C LEU A 10 3.97 8.18 13.34
N LEU A 11 4.00 6.87 13.48
CA LEU A 11 4.34 5.95 12.40
C LEU A 11 3.10 5.24 11.84
N ILE A 12 3.10 4.98 10.53
CA ILE A 12 2.01 4.22 9.85
C ILE A 12 1.86 2.82 10.47
N SER A 13 2.96 2.20 10.91
CA SER A 13 2.93 0.92 11.61
C SER A 13 2.03 0.94 12.86
N SER A 14 1.91 2.07 13.55
CA SER A 14 1.02 2.20 14.71
C SER A 14 -0.47 2.08 14.33
N ILE A 15 -0.85 2.50 13.12
CA ILE A 15 -2.22 2.32 12.60
C ILE A 15 -2.47 0.83 12.32
N ALA A 16 -1.49 0.15 11.68
CA ALA A 16 -1.56 -1.29 11.41
C ALA A 16 -1.69 -2.10 12.70
N GLU A 17 -0.84 -1.82 13.69
CA GLU A 17 -0.87 -2.48 15.01
C GLU A 17 -2.19 -2.23 15.74
N HIS A 18 -2.72 -1.01 15.68
CA HIS A 18 -4.02 -0.68 16.26
C HIS A 18 -5.14 -1.49 15.60
N ALA A 19 -5.16 -1.54 14.26
CA ALA A 19 -6.16 -2.30 13.51
C ALA A 19 -6.09 -3.79 13.84
N GLU A 20 -4.90 -4.38 13.87
CA GLU A 20 -4.68 -5.78 14.22
C GLU A 20 -5.14 -6.09 15.66
N LYS A 21 -4.75 -5.26 16.63
CA LYS A 21 -4.99 -5.50 18.03
C LYS A 21 -6.43 -5.30 18.46
N PHE A 22 -7.06 -4.21 18.02
CA PHE A 22 -8.38 -3.81 18.51
C PHE A 22 -9.52 -4.11 17.53
N HIS A 23 -9.22 -4.33 16.27
CA HIS A 23 -10.18 -4.58 15.19
C HIS A 23 -9.81 -5.81 14.35
N GLY A 24 -8.93 -6.66 14.86
CA GLY A 24 -8.36 -7.80 14.15
C GLY A 24 -9.41 -8.74 13.51
N ASP A 25 -10.55 -8.93 14.15
CA ASP A 25 -11.62 -9.80 13.67
C ASP A 25 -12.61 -9.12 12.70
N ARG A 26 -12.42 -7.82 12.42
CA ARG A 26 -13.24 -7.12 11.43
C ARG A 26 -12.86 -7.53 10.02
N GLU A 27 -13.88 -7.68 9.19
CA GLU A 27 -13.76 -8.20 7.83
C GLU A 27 -13.34 -7.11 6.85
N ILE A 28 -12.46 -7.49 5.93
CA ILE A 28 -12.11 -6.78 4.70
C ILE A 28 -12.69 -7.59 3.54
N VAL A 29 -13.43 -6.91 2.68
CA VAL A 29 -14.02 -7.51 1.48
C VAL A 29 -13.44 -6.85 0.24
N SER A 30 -12.89 -7.65 -0.65
CA SER A 30 -12.25 -7.19 -1.88
C SER A 30 -12.80 -7.91 -3.11
N VAL A 31 -12.77 -7.20 -4.21
CA VAL A 31 -12.98 -7.76 -5.56
C VAL A 31 -11.62 -7.77 -6.24
N THR A 32 -11.14 -8.96 -6.56
CA THR A 32 -9.88 -9.16 -7.29
C THR A 32 -10.14 -9.82 -8.63
N ALA A 33 -9.15 -9.85 -9.51
CA ALA A 33 -9.30 -10.48 -10.82
C ALA A 33 -9.49 -12.00 -10.70
N ASP A 34 -8.83 -12.62 -9.72
CA ASP A 34 -8.83 -14.05 -9.44
C ASP A 34 -9.96 -14.48 -8.48
N ASN A 35 -10.44 -13.56 -7.62
CA ASN A 35 -11.51 -13.84 -6.66
C ASN A 35 -12.46 -12.66 -6.49
N PRO A 36 -13.68 -12.69 -7.08
CA PRO A 36 -14.62 -11.57 -7.01
C PRO A 36 -15.24 -11.34 -5.61
N ARG A 37 -14.97 -12.22 -4.64
CA ARG A 37 -15.49 -12.12 -3.27
C ARG A 37 -14.46 -12.52 -2.23
N HIS A 38 -13.23 -12.07 -2.37
CA HIS A 38 -12.21 -12.32 -1.37
C HIS A 38 -12.61 -11.68 -0.02
N ARG A 39 -12.49 -12.45 1.04
CA ARG A 39 -12.76 -12.02 2.41
C ARG A 39 -11.60 -12.41 3.30
N CYS A 40 -11.10 -11.46 4.03
CA CYS A 40 -10.10 -11.66 5.07
C CYS A 40 -10.40 -10.73 6.26
N THR A 41 -9.65 -10.86 7.32
CA THR A 41 -9.75 -9.97 8.49
C THR A 41 -8.60 -8.98 8.51
N PHE A 42 -8.70 -7.92 9.35
CA PHE A 42 -7.56 -7.04 9.58
C PHE A 42 -6.37 -7.79 10.17
N ARG A 43 -6.59 -8.79 11.01
CA ARG A 43 -5.52 -9.65 11.53
C ARG A 43 -4.78 -10.37 10.41
N ASP A 44 -5.51 -10.96 9.48
CA ASP A 44 -4.91 -11.63 8.32
C ASP A 44 -4.11 -10.65 7.47
N ALA A 45 -4.71 -9.52 7.09
CA ALA A 45 -4.05 -8.52 6.24
C ALA A 45 -2.80 -7.93 6.90
N MET A 46 -2.83 -7.64 8.20
CA MET A 46 -1.65 -7.11 8.91
C MET A 46 -0.58 -8.17 9.10
N GLY A 47 -0.94 -9.42 9.37
CA GLY A 47 -0.02 -10.55 9.38
C GLY A 47 0.70 -10.72 8.04
N ARG A 48 -0.04 -10.64 6.93
CA ARG A 48 0.50 -10.73 5.57
C ARG A 48 1.34 -9.49 5.20
N SER A 49 0.99 -8.30 5.70
CA SER A 49 1.85 -7.12 5.56
C SER A 49 3.22 -7.32 6.24
N LYS A 50 3.27 -8.00 7.38
CA LYS A 50 4.52 -8.36 8.06
C LYS A 50 5.32 -9.42 7.29
N GLN A 51 4.63 -10.41 6.70
CA GLN A 51 5.28 -11.37 5.79
C GLN A 51 5.91 -10.64 4.60
N LEU A 52 5.19 -9.69 4.00
CA LEU A 52 5.73 -8.87 2.93
C LEU A 52 6.94 -8.05 3.37
N ALA A 53 6.91 -7.44 4.55
CA ALA A 53 8.05 -6.71 5.08
C ALA A 53 9.31 -7.60 5.20
N ASN A 54 9.17 -8.83 5.72
CA ASN A 54 10.26 -9.81 5.75
C ASN A 54 10.78 -10.16 4.35
N ALA A 55 9.89 -10.30 3.37
CA ALA A 55 10.27 -10.57 1.98
C ALA A 55 11.06 -9.41 1.36
N LEU A 56 10.61 -8.16 1.59
CA LEU A 56 11.28 -6.96 1.08
C LEU A 56 12.69 -6.79 1.64
N ASP A 57 12.89 -7.09 2.93
CA ASP A 57 14.22 -7.08 3.55
C ASP A 57 15.17 -8.08 2.85
N LYS A 58 14.65 -9.27 2.48
CA LYS A 58 15.43 -10.30 1.75
C LYS A 58 15.72 -9.92 0.30
N LEU A 59 14.89 -9.08 -0.32
CA LEU A 59 15.15 -8.53 -1.65
C LEU A 59 16.26 -7.48 -1.66
N GLY A 60 16.82 -7.14 -0.49
CA GLY A 60 17.96 -6.23 -0.35
C GLY A 60 17.59 -4.76 -0.50
N LEU A 61 16.33 -4.41 -0.30
CA LEU A 61 15.86 -3.02 -0.24
C LEU A 61 16.44 -2.32 0.99
N LYS A 62 16.63 -1.02 0.90
CA LYS A 62 17.11 -0.14 1.97
C LYS A 62 16.03 0.86 2.35
N HIS A 63 16.06 1.32 3.60
CA HIS A 63 15.14 2.37 4.05
C HIS A 63 15.16 3.55 3.07
N GLY A 64 13.97 3.99 2.67
CA GLY A 64 13.79 5.06 1.68
C GLY A 64 13.76 4.61 0.22
N ASP A 65 14.06 3.34 -0.09
CA ASP A 65 13.86 2.82 -1.45
C ASP A 65 12.37 2.85 -1.82
N ARG A 66 12.10 3.15 -3.10
CA ARG A 66 10.73 3.24 -3.61
C ARG A 66 10.31 1.89 -4.16
N VAL A 67 9.14 1.48 -3.71
CA VAL A 67 8.43 0.30 -4.19
C VAL A 67 7.12 0.78 -4.84
N ALA A 68 7.07 0.68 -6.16
CA ALA A 68 5.92 1.14 -6.93
C ALA A 68 4.79 0.12 -6.94
N THR A 69 3.56 0.62 -7.07
CA THR A 69 2.37 -0.20 -7.35
C THR A 69 1.69 0.30 -8.62
N ILE A 70 1.41 -0.62 -9.56
CA ILE A 70 0.51 -0.40 -10.70
C ILE A 70 -0.60 -1.44 -10.58
N ALA A 71 -1.59 -1.12 -9.74
CA ALA A 71 -2.59 -2.08 -9.29
C ALA A 71 -3.91 -1.39 -8.95
N TRP A 72 -4.99 -2.18 -8.90
CA TRP A 72 -6.26 -1.75 -8.35
C TRP A 72 -6.27 -1.85 -6.83
N ASN A 73 -7.23 -1.16 -6.20
CA ASN A 73 -7.41 -1.20 -4.76
C ASN A 73 -8.09 -2.51 -4.33
N ASP A 74 -7.30 -3.43 -3.82
CA ASP A 74 -7.78 -4.67 -3.22
C ASP A 74 -7.03 -4.96 -1.89
N TYR A 75 -7.24 -6.15 -1.33
CA TYR A 75 -6.60 -6.54 -0.07
C TYR A 75 -5.07 -6.65 -0.21
N ARG A 76 -4.54 -7.14 -1.35
CA ARG A 76 -3.08 -7.22 -1.58
C ARG A 76 -2.46 -5.84 -1.66
N HIS A 77 -3.14 -4.88 -2.31
CA HIS A 77 -2.65 -3.50 -2.36
C HIS A 77 -2.65 -2.85 -0.96
N LEU A 78 -3.65 -3.16 -0.12
CA LEU A 78 -3.65 -2.74 1.29
C LEU A 78 -2.45 -3.32 2.05
N GLU A 79 -2.16 -4.62 1.88
CA GLU A 79 -1.02 -5.30 2.46
C GLU A 79 0.31 -4.68 2.01
N VAL A 80 0.44 -4.37 0.71
CA VAL A 80 1.62 -3.71 0.14
C VAL A 80 1.80 -2.32 0.75
N TYR A 81 0.73 -1.53 0.85
CA TYR A 81 0.82 -0.19 1.43
C TYR A 81 1.38 -0.23 2.86
N TYR A 82 0.83 -1.08 3.72
CA TYR A 82 1.30 -1.19 5.11
C TYR A 82 2.65 -1.91 5.24
N GLY A 83 2.88 -2.95 4.46
CA GLY A 83 4.14 -3.71 4.46
C GLY A 83 5.33 -2.85 4.03
N VAL A 84 5.19 -2.13 2.92
CA VAL A 84 6.23 -1.24 2.38
C VAL A 84 6.47 -0.06 3.31
N SER A 85 5.42 0.72 3.58
CA SER A 85 5.57 1.94 4.39
C SER A 85 5.96 1.63 5.83
N GLY A 86 5.39 0.58 6.43
CA GLY A 86 5.70 0.17 7.80
C GLY A 86 7.14 -0.29 7.99
N ALA A 87 7.73 -0.94 7.00
CA ALA A 87 9.11 -1.39 7.02
C ALA A 87 10.15 -0.29 6.72
N GLY A 88 9.70 0.95 6.45
CA GLY A 88 10.58 2.09 6.22
C GLY A 88 10.99 2.28 4.75
N TYR A 89 10.28 1.63 3.83
CA TYR A 89 10.36 1.91 2.39
C TYR A 89 9.30 2.93 1.98
N VAL A 90 9.38 3.43 0.77
CA VAL A 90 8.42 4.41 0.25
C VAL A 90 7.45 3.72 -0.70
N CYS A 91 6.18 3.63 -0.31
CA CYS A 91 5.14 3.08 -1.18
C CYS A 91 4.77 4.11 -2.25
N HIS A 92 5.14 3.84 -3.50
CA HIS A 92 4.84 4.70 -4.63
C HIS A 92 3.60 4.20 -5.36
N THR A 93 2.45 4.79 -5.08
CA THR A 93 1.19 4.39 -5.71
C THR A 93 1.02 5.10 -7.06
N ILE A 94 1.06 4.34 -8.14
CA ILE A 94 0.95 4.86 -9.51
C ILE A 94 -0.47 4.61 -10.04
N ASN A 95 -1.09 5.66 -10.58
CA ASN A 95 -2.39 5.51 -11.23
C ASN A 95 -2.23 4.70 -12.55
N PRO A 96 -2.82 3.50 -12.65
CA PRO A 96 -2.66 2.64 -13.82
C PRO A 96 -3.35 3.16 -15.09
N ARG A 97 -4.14 4.24 -14.98
CA ARG A 97 -4.84 4.87 -16.12
C ARG A 97 -4.03 5.97 -16.81
N LEU A 98 -2.80 6.22 -16.37
CA LEU A 98 -1.90 7.17 -17.01
C LEU A 98 -1.44 6.64 -18.37
N PHE A 99 -1.05 7.55 -19.27
CA PHE A 99 -0.45 7.17 -20.54
C PHE A 99 0.94 6.52 -20.33
N PRO A 100 1.35 5.58 -21.20
CA PRO A 100 2.62 4.87 -21.06
C PRO A 100 3.83 5.80 -20.88
N GLU A 101 3.88 6.92 -21.59
CA GLU A 101 4.96 7.90 -21.50
C GLU A 101 5.04 8.55 -20.11
N GLN A 102 3.88 8.79 -19.50
CA GLN A 102 3.80 9.32 -18.14
C GLN A 102 4.23 8.27 -17.11
N LEU A 103 3.85 7.00 -17.30
CA LEU A 103 4.29 5.90 -16.44
C LEU A 103 5.80 5.75 -16.47
N VAL A 104 6.40 5.73 -17.67
CA VAL A 104 7.86 5.67 -17.86
C VAL A 104 8.55 6.85 -17.14
N PHE A 105 8.05 8.05 -17.33
CA PHE A 105 8.60 9.24 -16.67
C PHE A 105 8.54 9.09 -15.15
N ILE A 106 7.39 8.72 -14.59
CA ILE A 106 7.15 8.63 -13.15
C ILE A 106 8.05 7.56 -12.52
N ILE A 107 8.10 6.36 -13.12
CA ILE A 107 8.91 5.24 -12.63
C ILE A 107 10.40 5.62 -12.57
N ASN A 108 10.91 6.21 -13.66
CA ASN A 108 12.31 6.62 -13.73
C ASN A 108 12.62 7.82 -12.82
N HIS A 109 11.75 8.81 -12.75
CA HIS A 109 11.94 9.99 -11.90
C HIS A 109 11.88 9.65 -10.41
N ALA A 110 11.04 8.69 -10.02
CA ALA A 110 10.98 8.17 -8.66
C ALA A 110 12.14 7.22 -8.34
N GLU A 111 12.86 6.73 -9.34
CA GLU A 111 13.89 5.68 -9.21
C GLU A 111 13.32 4.45 -8.50
N ASP A 112 12.15 3.96 -8.99
CA ASP A 112 11.51 2.78 -8.41
C ASP A 112 12.37 1.54 -8.58
N ARG A 113 12.58 0.78 -7.49
CA ARG A 113 13.41 -0.42 -7.52
C ARG A 113 12.61 -1.68 -7.84
N TRP A 114 11.42 -1.79 -7.27
CA TRP A 114 10.51 -2.91 -7.48
C TRP A 114 9.12 -2.39 -7.85
N ILE A 115 8.42 -3.12 -8.72
CA ILE A 115 7.06 -2.79 -9.13
C ILE A 115 6.13 -3.94 -8.77
N PHE A 116 5.12 -3.67 -7.95
CA PHE A 116 3.99 -4.56 -7.68
C PHE A 116 2.88 -4.26 -8.67
N THR A 117 2.36 -5.26 -9.35
CA THR A 117 1.40 -5.05 -10.44
C THR A 117 0.32 -6.12 -10.50
N ASP A 118 -0.89 -5.74 -10.89
CA ASP A 118 -1.92 -6.71 -11.24
C ASP A 118 -1.60 -7.40 -12.57
N VAL A 119 -2.07 -8.65 -12.72
CA VAL A 119 -1.89 -9.47 -13.92
C VAL A 119 -2.22 -8.71 -15.20
N MET A 120 -3.28 -7.94 -15.20
CA MET A 120 -3.76 -7.20 -16.38
C MET A 120 -2.80 -6.11 -16.89
N PHE A 121 -1.87 -5.64 -16.07
CA PHE A 121 -0.90 -4.62 -16.45
C PHE A 121 0.47 -5.21 -16.86
N VAL A 122 0.67 -6.51 -16.71
CA VAL A 122 1.91 -7.20 -17.12
C VAL A 122 2.25 -6.90 -18.59
N PRO A 123 1.33 -7.03 -19.59
CA PRO A 123 1.65 -6.72 -20.98
C PRO A 123 2.01 -5.25 -21.25
N LEU A 124 1.53 -4.34 -20.42
CA LEU A 124 1.90 -2.92 -20.49
C LEU A 124 3.35 -2.72 -20.02
N LEU A 125 3.70 -3.33 -18.88
CA LEU A 125 5.04 -3.26 -18.32
C LEU A 125 6.08 -3.90 -19.25
N GLU A 126 5.78 -5.03 -19.87
CA GLU A 126 6.66 -5.67 -20.86
C GLU A 126 7.01 -4.74 -22.03
N LYS A 127 6.02 -3.99 -22.53
CA LYS A 127 6.24 -3.00 -23.61
C LYS A 127 7.11 -1.82 -23.16
N MET A 128 7.04 -1.47 -21.88
CA MET A 128 7.78 -0.34 -21.30
C MET A 128 9.18 -0.75 -20.82
N LEU A 129 9.47 -2.04 -20.70
CA LEU A 129 10.69 -2.58 -20.11
C LEU A 129 11.98 -1.95 -20.64
N PRO A 130 12.17 -1.70 -21.95
CA PRO A 130 13.40 -1.06 -22.45
C PRO A 130 13.62 0.37 -21.91
N GLN A 131 12.57 1.02 -21.40
CA GLN A 131 12.59 2.41 -20.95
C GLN A 131 12.65 2.55 -19.42
N ILE A 132 12.44 1.45 -18.68
CA ILE A 132 12.45 1.38 -17.21
C ILE A 132 13.51 0.41 -16.70
N ALA A 133 14.65 0.37 -17.36
CA ALA A 133 15.72 -0.60 -17.12
C ALA A 133 16.39 -0.53 -15.73
N ALA A 134 16.11 0.52 -14.94
CA ALA A 134 16.57 0.65 -13.56
C ALA A 134 15.75 -0.17 -12.55
N VAL A 135 14.57 -0.65 -12.94
CA VAL A 135 13.73 -1.50 -12.10
C VAL A 135 14.37 -2.89 -11.97
N GLU A 136 14.57 -3.33 -10.74
CA GLU A 136 15.29 -4.57 -10.42
C GLU A 136 14.42 -5.82 -10.55
N GLY A 137 13.10 -5.68 -10.31
CA GLY A 137 12.18 -6.81 -10.42
C GLY A 137 10.71 -6.41 -10.28
N PHE A 138 9.87 -7.40 -10.48
CA PHE A 138 8.42 -7.25 -10.53
C PHE A 138 7.75 -8.29 -9.63
N VAL A 139 6.71 -7.87 -8.93
CA VAL A 139 5.86 -8.76 -8.15
C VAL A 139 4.46 -8.71 -8.78
N VAL A 140 4.01 -9.83 -9.31
CA VAL A 140 2.65 -9.95 -9.86
C VAL A 140 1.70 -10.31 -8.73
N MET A 141 0.72 -9.44 -8.48
CA MET A 141 -0.22 -9.53 -7.35
C MET A 141 -1.31 -10.57 -7.63
N THR A 142 -0.90 -11.82 -7.64
CA THR A 142 -1.74 -13.00 -7.94
C THR A 142 -1.27 -14.23 -7.16
N ASP A 143 -1.96 -15.35 -7.33
CA ASP A 143 -1.52 -16.67 -6.89
C ASP A 143 -0.78 -17.43 -8.00
N GLU A 144 -0.18 -18.59 -7.65
CA GLU A 144 0.59 -19.39 -8.62
C GLU A 144 -0.26 -19.92 -9.79
N ALA A 145 -1.54 -20.21 -9.53
CA ALA A 145 -2.42 -20.77 -10.55
C ALA A 145 -2.78 -19.72 -11.63
N HIS A 146 -2.72 -18.45 -11.29
CA HIS A 146 -3.04 -17.33 -12.18
C HIS A 146 -1.80 -16.52 -12.59
N MET A 147 -0.60 -16.97 -12.22
CA MET A 147 0.65 -16.32 -12.62
C MET A 147 0.83 -16.43 -14.15
N PRO A 148 0.90 -15.31 -14.86
CA PRO A 148 1.08 -15.36 -16.32
C PRO A 148 2.52 -15.72 -16.68
N ASP A 149 2.70 -16.33 -17.86
CA ASP A 149 4.01 -16.34 -18.50
C ASP A 149 4.40 -14.89 -18.84
N THR A 150 5.61 -14.49 -18.45
CA THR A 150 6.04 -13.10 -18.63
C THR A 150 7.52 -12.98 -18.94
N SER A 151 7.87 -11.96 -19.72
CA SER A 151 9.26 -11.57 -20.02
C SER A 151 9.83 -10.55 -19.02
N LEU A 152 9.06 -10.13 -18.00
CA LEU A 152 9.54 -9.21 -16.98
C LEU A 152 10.69 -9.84 -16.17
N PRO A 153 11.82 -9.15 -16.02
CA PRO A 153 12.96 -9.70 -15.29
C PRO A 153 12.65 -9.85 -13.80
N ASN A 154 13.15 -10.94 -13.21
CA ASN A 154 12.95 -11.24 -11.79
C ASN A 154 11.47 -11.20 -11.35
N ALA A 155 10.55 -11.55 -12.24
CA ALA A 155 9.13 -11.58 -11.91
C ALA A 155 8.81 -12.70 -10.91
N VAL A 156 8.13 -12.36 -9.82
CA VAL A 156 7.68 -13.31 -8.80
C VAL A 156 6.18 -13.16 -8.53
N CYS A 157 5.53 -14.29 -8.20
CA CYS A 157 4.16 -14.32 -7.73
C CYS A 157 4.08 -13.76 -6.30
N TYR A 158 3.09 -12.92 -6.01
CA TYR A 158 2.89 -12.33 -4.69
C TYR A 158 2.70 -13.37 -3.60
N GLU A 159 1.81 -14.34 -3.83
CA GLU A 159 1.52 -15.38 -2.83
C GLU A 159 2.75 -16.27 -2.56
N THR A 160 3.55 -16.54 -3.58
CA THR A 160 4.81 -17.28 -3.43
C THR A 160 5.85 -16.46 -2.67
N LEU A 161 5.96 -15.16 -2.98
CA LEU A 161 6.92 -14.25 -2.34
C LEU A 161 6.71 -14.19 -0.82
N ILE A 162 5.46 -14.04 -0.38
CA ILE A 162 5.16 -13.88 1.05
C ILE A 162 4.88 -15.22 1.76
N GLY A 163 4.49 -16.26 1.02
CA GLY A 163 3.99 -17.52 1.57
C GLY A 163 4.98 -18.30 2.43
N THR A 164 6.28 -18.09 2.24
CA THR A 164 7.34 -18.70 3.03
C THR A 164 7.83 -17.83 4.19
N GLU A 165 7.30 -16.62 4.30
CA GLU A 165 7.76 -15.63 5.28
C GLU A 165 6.98 -15.71 6.60
N SER A 166 7.68 -15.39 7.69
CA SER A 166 7.05 -15.26 9.00
C SER A 166 6.15 -14.03 9.07
N SER A 167 5.02 -14.15 9.75
CA SER A 167 4.21 -12.99 10.18
C SER A 167 4.75 -12.32 11.44
N ASP A 168 5.84 -12.81 12.00
CA ASP A 168 6.57 -12.15 13.08
C ASP A 168 7.57 -11.16 12.48
N TYR A 169 7.26 -9.87 12.60
CA TYR A 169 8.07 -8.76 12.11
C TYR A 169 8.02 -7.60 13.09
N ALA A 170 9.18 -7.16 13.54
CA ALA A 170 9.29 -5.98 14.39
C ALA A 170 9.42 -4.72 13.55
N TRP A 171 8.38 -3.91 13.50
CA TRP A 171 8.42 -2.66 12.77
C TRP A 171 9.58 -1.77 13.24
N PRO A 172 10.41 -1.22 12.33
CA PRO A 172 11.53 -0.36 12.69
C PRO A 172 11.04 0.91 13.37
N GLN A 173 11.84 1.39 14.33
CA GLN A 173 11.63 2.69 14.95
C GLN A 173 12.24 3.77 14.05
N LEU A 174 11.38 4.49 13.35
CA LEU A 174 11.75 5.51 12.38
C LEU A 174 11.52 6.91 12.96
N ASP A 175 12.18 7.92 12.40
CA ASP A 175 11.75 9.29 12.56
C ASP A 175 10.40 9.47 11.85
N GLU A 176 9.42 10.06 12.50
CA GLU A 176 8.09 10.30 11.94
C GLU A 176 8.09 11.18 10.69
N ARG A 177 9.18 11.90 10.41
CA ARG A 177 9.39 12.67 9.19
C ARG A 177 10.00 11.87 8.05
N THR A 178 10.32 10.60 8.28
CA THR A 178 10.76 9.70 7.21
C THR A 178 9.66 9.56 6.17
N ALA A 179 10.05 9.57 4.89
CA ALA A 179 9.12 9.36 3.79
C ALA A 179 8.47 7.98 3.88
N SER A 180 7.16 7.93 3.65
CA SER A 180 6.37 6.70 3.72
C SER A 180 5.60 6.39 2.45
N ALA A 181 5.21 7.43 1.71
CA ALA A 181 4.47 7.26 0.46
C ALA A 181 4.81 8.36 -0.53
N LEU A 182 4.73 8.02 -1.82
CA LEU A 182 4.92 8.91 -2.95
C LEU A 182 3.72 8.80 -3.89
N CYS A 183 3.19 9.95 -4.30
CA CYS A 183 2.15 10.03 -5.32
C CYS A 183 2.48 11.10 -6.33
N TYR A 184 2.18 10.86 -7.61
CA TYR A 184 2.30 11.86 -8.65
C TYR A 184 0.95 12.50 -8.98
N THR A 185 0.96 13.80 -9.12
CA THR A 185 -0.20 14.56 -9.60
C THR A 185 -0.04 14.84 -11.08
N SER A 186 -1.15 14.84 -11.81
CA SER A 186 -1.18 15.05 -13.28
C SER A 186 -0.76 16.46 -13.71
N GLY A 187 -0.29 17.30 -12.84
CA GLY A 187 0.13 18.68 -13.14
C GLY A 187 -0.71 19.36 -14.24
N THR A 188 -1.25 20.52 -14.01
CA THR A 188 -2.02 21.26 -15.03
C THR A 188 -1.13 21.79 -16.16
N THR A 189 0.17 21.80 -15.97
CA THR A 189 1.16 22.31 -16.94
C THR A 189 2.49 21.56 -16.75
N GLY A 190 2.88 20.76 -17.75
CA GLY A 190 4.17 20.06 -17.78
C GLY A 190 4.15 18.64 -17.22
N ASP A 191 5.34 18.16 -16.86
CA ASP A 191 5.54 16.80 -16.36
C ASP A 191 4.83 16.56 -15.00
N PRO A 192 4.43 15.29 -14.71
CA PRO A 192 3.87 14.92 -13.42
C PRO A 192 4.79 15.31 -12.26
N LYS A 193 4.20 15.81 -11.17
CA LYS A 193 4.96 16.24 -9.98
C LYS A 193 4.76 15.23 -8.85
N GLY A 194 5.86 14.74 -8.30
CA GLY A 194 5.85 13.84 -7.14
C GLY A 194 5.58 14.61 -5.84
N VAL A 195 4.66 14.09 -5.04
CA VAL A 195 4.38 14.56 -3.69
C VAL A 195 4.79 13.45 -2.72
N LEU A 196 5.80 13.75 -1.91
CA LEU A 196 6.35 12.81 -0.93
C LEU A 196 5.69 13.06 0.43
N TYR A 197 5.02 12.05 0.95
CA TYR A 197 4.38 12.06 2.26
C TYR A 197 5.27 11.38 3.30
N ASP A 198 5.37 11.97 4.49
CA ASP A 198 6.01 11.34 5.63
C ASP A 198 5.00 10.55 6.48
N HIS A 199 5.52 9.75 7.44
CA HIS A 199 4.68 9.00 8.37
C HIS A 199 3.76 9.93 9.16
N ARG A 200 4.31 11.04 9.69
CA ARG A 200 3.59 12.01 10.49
C ARG A 200 2.37 12.59 9.76
N SER A 201 2.56 13.07 8.53
CA SER A 201 1.46 13.68 7.76
C SER A 201 0.36 12.67 7.47
N THR A 202 0.71 11.42 7.17
CA THR A 202 -0.23 10.33 6.91
C THR A 202 -1.04 9.98 8.17
N VAL A 203 -0.38 9.84 9.33
CA VAL A 203 -1.06 9.55 10.59
C VAL A 203 -1.98 10.69 11.03
N LEU A 204 -1.52 11.93 10.93
CA LEU A 204 -2.35 13.11 11.24
C LEU A 204 -3.56 13.21 10.31
N HIS A 205 -3.39 12.90 9.01
CA HIS A 205 -4.50 12.84 8.07
C HIS A 205 -5.50 11.75 8.46
N ALA A 206 -5.02 10.57 8.82
CA ALA A 206 -5.88 9.46 9.27
C ALA A 206 -6.71 9.82 10.52
N TYR A 207 -6.16 10.61 11.44
CA TYR A 207 -6.91 11.11 12.60
C TYR A 207 -7.88 12.23 12.23
N ALA A 208 -7.52 13.09 11.28
CA ALA A 208 -8.35 14.23 10.89
C ALA A 208 -9.53 13.84 9.98
N ALA A 209 -9.36 12.82 9.13
CA ALA A 209 -10.36 12.42 8.15
C ALA A 209 -11.73 12.02 8.77
N PRO A 210 -11.82 11.28 9.89
CA PRO A 210 -13.08 10.96 10.55
C PRO A 210 -13.61 12.09 11.45
N ALA A 211 -12.83 13.14 11.73
CA ALA A 211 -13.20 14.18 12.68
C ALA A 211 -14.53 14.89 12.35
N PRO A 212 -14.89 15.21 11.10
CA PRO A 212 -16.19 15.78 10.76
C PRO A 212 -17.36 14.88 11.16
N ASP A 213 -17.22 13.56 10.97
CA ASP A 213 -18.26 12.59 11.31
C ASP A 213 -18.45 12.47 12.82
N ILE A 214 -17.37 12.58 13.59
CA ILE A 214 -17.40 12.58 15.04
C ILE A 214 -18.00 13.88 15.56
N MET A 215 -17.62 15.03 15.00
CA MET A 215 -18.08 16.35 15.42
C MET A 215 -19.55 16.60 15.15
N PHE A 216 -20.12 15.99 14.09
CA PHE A 216 -21.51 16.17 13.72
C PHE A 216 -22.43 15.05 14.21
N ALA A 217 -21.92 14.00 14.81
CA ALA A 217 -22.71 12.96 15.43
C ALA A 217 -23.08 13.38 16.85
N THR A 218 -24.37 13.59 17.11
CA THR A 218 -24.86 14.00 18.43
C THR A 218 -24.96 12.83 19.40
N THR A 219 -25.01 11.59 18.88
CA THR A 219 -25.04 10.35 19.68
C THR A 219 -24.33 9.20 18.98
N PHE A 220 -23.89 8.19 19.75
CA PHE A 220 -23.35 6.93 19.19
C PHE A 220 -24.36 6.19 18.31
N ALA A 221 -25.67 6.35 18.57
CA ALA A 221 -26.76 5.79 17.77
C ALA A 221 -26.80 6.41 16.36
N GLU A 222 -26.54 7.72 16.24
CA GLU A 222 -26.47 8.39 14.93
C GLU A 222 -25.24 7.97 14.13
N MET A 223 -24.10 7.69 14.77
CA MET A 223 -22.93 7.12 14.12
C MET A 223 -23.22 5.71 13.57
N GLY A 224 -23.92 4.87 14.34
CA GLY A 224 -24.37 3.54 13.91
C GLY A 224 -25.31 3.60 12.70
N THR A 225 -26.30 4.49 12.72
CA THR A 225 -27.27 4.64 11.61
C THR A 225 -26.67 5.26 10.34
N ARG A 226 -25.63 6.09 10.46
CA ARG A 226 -24.87 6.58 9.30
C ARG A 226 -24.03 5.47 8.64
N ALA A 227 -23.37 4.64 9.44
CA ALA A 227 -22.65 3.48 8.96
C ALA A 227 -23.57 2.43 8.30
N GLU A 228 -24.82 2.31 8.77
CA GLU A 228 -25.83 1.45 8.14
C GLU A 228 -26.40 2.05 6.84
N ARG A 229 -26.59 3.36 6.77
CA ARG A 229 -27.01 4.05 5.55
C ARG A 229 -25.94 3.98 4.46
N GLY A 230 -24.69 4.16 4.80
CA GLY A 230 -23.58 3.97 3.88
C GLY A 230 -23.54 2.55 3.30
N ARG A 231 -23.82 1.53 4.12
CA ARG A 231 -23.93 0.13 3.65
C ARG A 231 -25.10 -0.16 2.73
N ARG A 232 -26.20 0.60 2.83
CA ARG A 232 -27.37 0.43 1.94
C ARG A 232 -27.14 1.03 0.56
N SER A 233 -26.45 2.16 0.46
CA SER A 233 -26.13 2.83 -0.82
C SER A 233 -25.17 2.04 -1.73
N TRP A 234 -24.50 1.02 -1.22
CA TRP A 234 -23.63 0.13 -2.00
C TRP A 234 -24.32 -1.18 -2.44
N ARG A 235 -25.62 -1.34 -2.15
CA ARG A 235 -26.39 -2.54 -2.51
C ARG A 235 -27.44 -2.30 -3.61
N GLU A 236 -27.63 -1.07 -4.03
CA GLU A 236 -28.44 -0.64 -5.18
C GLU A 236 -27.51 -0.23 -6.35
#